data_858f38c169190e00a93971d02391ac2c
#
_entry.id   858f38c169190e00a93971d02391ac2c
#
_cell.length_a   1.000
_cell.length_b   1.000
_cell.length_c   1.000
_cell.angle_alpha   90.00
_cell.angle_beta   90.00
_cell.angle_gamma   90.00
#
_symmetry.space_group_name_H-M   'P 1'
#
loop_
_entity.id
_entity.type
_entity.pdbx_description
1 polymer ?
#
loop_
_entity_poly.entity_id
_entity_poly.type
_entity_poly.pdbx_seq_one_letter_code
_entity_poly.pdbx_strand_id
1 'polypeptide(L)'
;VGARLDAPARVLQSPGEGRPESPGEGSGQATVKSPMKAPMKAPRRIALAVAAALGLLAPLAPAEPPLQPLDLDRGTSGLTLALRKVGVSSRVLYVTAHPDDEMNGVLVRLSRGLGVRTALLTVTRGEGGQNAIGPELFDALGVLRTGELMAIHRHDGAEQYFGRAYEFGFSFSVEETLAKWGREETLGDIVRVVRSFRPDVILTLPLEGEGGGQHHQAVGRLAREAFRAAALPSRFPGQLQEGLRPWQARKIYQGGVGGYGTVPGTPVHVPTGVYDPILGMTWQQLGSRAR
;
A
#
# COMPACT_ATOMS: atom_id res chain seq x y z
N VAL A 1 -33.30 -28.03 -31.18
CA VAL A 1 -34.64 -27.35 -31.26
C VAL A 1 -34.40 -25.98 -30.66
N GLY A 2 -34.41 -24.98 -31.52
CA GLY A 2 -34.06 -23.60 -31.24
C GLY A 2 -35.21 -22.79 -30.64
N ALA A 3 -34.85 -21.67 -30.08
CA ALA A 3 -35.63 -20.43 -30.10
C ALA A 3 -34.69 -19.25 -29.82
N ARG A 4 -34.47 -18.42 -30.83
CA ARG A 4 -34.02 -17.03 -30.72
C ARG A 4 -35.18 -16.20 -30.19
N LEU A 5 -34.88 -15.23 -29.34
CA LEU A 5 -35.71 -14.08 -29.13
C LEU A 5 -34.82 -12.82 -29.14
N ASP A 6 -34.88 -12.14 -30.28
CA ASP A 6 -34.46 -10.75 -30.46
C ASP A 6 -35.48 -9.82 -29.83
N ALA A 7 -35.06 -8.82 -29.08
CA ALA A 7 -35.85 -7.63 -28.79
C ALA A 7 -34.96 -6.39 -28.75
N PRO A 8 -35.34 -5.27 -29.36
CA PRO A 8 -34.48 -4.14 -29.62
C PRO A 8 -34.43 -3.14 -28.46
N ALA A 9 -33.27 -2.52 -28.33
CA ALA A 9 -33.01 -1.42 -27.43
C ALA A 9 -33.86 -0.17 -27.80
N ARG A 10 -34.56 0.39 -26.80
CA ARG A 10 -35.16 1.73 -26.88
C ARG A 10 -34.18 2.75 -26.33
N VAL A 11 -33.77 3.65 -27.22
CA VAL A 11 -33.11 4.91 -26.89
C VAL A 11 -34.16 5.87 -26.36
N LEU A 12 -34.01 6.37 -25.16
CA LEU A 12 -34.75 7.52 -24.63
C LEU A 12 -33.88 8.77 -24.75
N GLN A 13 -34.24 9.65 -25.65
CA GLN A 13 -33.75 11.02 -25.73
C GLN A 13 -34.47 11.85 -24.68
N SER A 14 -33.75 12.65 -23.93
CA SER A 14 -34.26 13.71 -23.07
C SER A 14 -34.10 15.07 -23.78
N PRO A 15 -35.05 15.99 -23.65
CA PRO A 15 -35.04 17.26 -24.35
C PRO A 15 -34.21 18.32 -23.64
N GLY A 16 -33.63 19.24 -24.44
CA GLY A 16 -32.87 20.37 -23.98
C GLY A 16 -33.72 21.53 -23.50
N GLU A 17 -33.19 22.28 -22.62
CA GLU A 17 -33.54 23.66 -22.23
C GLU A 17 -32.29 24.20 -21.55
N GLY A 18 -31.69 25.33 -21.90
CA GLY A 18 -32.19 26.64 -22.13
C GLY A 18 -31.19 27.53 -21.41
N ARG A 19 -30.28 28.21 -22.13
CA ARG A 19 -29.43 29.26 -21.54
C ARG A 19 -30.29 30.48 -21.20
N PRO A 20 -29.96 31.26 -20.19
CA PRO A 20 -30.16 32.70 -20.21
C PRO A 20 -28.85 33.47 -20.27
N GLU A 21 -28.94 34.51 -21.06
CA GLU A 21 -27.95 35.54 -21.40
C GLU A 21 -27.64 36.47 -20.22
N SER A 22 -26.44 37.07 -20.32
CA SER A 22 -25.96 38.18 -19.49
C SER A 22 -26.65 39.52 -19.91
N PRO A 23 -26.70 40.47 -19.00
CA PRO A 23 -26.54 41.87 -19.35
C PRO A 23 -25.43 42.54 -18.51
N GLY A 24 -24.44 43.18 -19.07
CA GLY A 24 -24.45 44.57 -19.53
C GLY A 24 -23.84 45.49 -18.50
N GLU A 25 -22.64 45.87 -18.76
CA GLU A 25 -21.93 47.16 -18.50
C GLU A 25 -22.45 48.13 -17.41
N GLY A 26 -21.50 48.58 -16.58
CA GLY A 26 -21.63 49.74 -15.70
C GLY A 26 -20.28 50.24 -15.22
N SER A 27 -19.74 51.23 -15.93
CA SER A 27 -18.53 51.98 -15.65
C SER A 27 -18.60 52.82 -14.36
N GLY A 28 -17.51 52.88 -13.62
CA GLY A 28 -17.40 53.82 -12.49
C GLY A 28 -15.97 53.89 -11.94
N GLN A 29 -15.13 54.69 -12.58
CA GLN A 29 -13.81 55.09 -12.03
C GLN A 29 -13.99 56.03 -10.85
N ALA A 30 -13.38 55.70 -9.72
CA ALA A 30 -13.05 56.71 -8.70
C ALA A 30 -11.64 56.42 -8.14
N THR A 31 -10.70 57.20 -8.61
CA THR A 31 -9.32 57.25 -8.11
C THR A 31 -9.28 58.07 -6.81
N VAL A 32 -8.90 57.44 -5.71
CA VAL A 32 -8.50 58.13 -4.48
C VAL A 32 -7.00 57.88 -4.26
N LYS A 33 -6.17 58.87 -4.47
CA LYS A 33 -4.74 58.87 -4.10
C LYS A 33 -4.63 59.14 -2.59
N SER A 34 -4.10 58.23 -1.81
CA SER A 34 -3.58 58.52 -0.47
C SER A 34 -2.06 58.40 -0.45
N PRO A 35 -1.34 59.24 0.30
CA PRO A 35 0.12 59.35 0.24
C PRO A 35 0.78 58.15 0.94
N MET A 36 1.68 57.50 0.23
CA MET A 36 2.54 56.44 0.75
C MET A 36 3.52 57.00 1.80
N LYS A 37 3.40 56.58 3.04
CA LYS A 37 4.49 56.67 4.03
C LYS A 37 5.49 55.56 3.75
N ALA A 38 6.75 55.92 3.58
CA ALA A 38 7.84 54.96 3.40
C ALA A 38 8.01 54.04 4.62
N PRO A 39 8.24 52.75 4.42
CA PRO A 39 8.48 51.84 5.55
C PRO A 39 9.90 52.08 6.09
N MET A 40 9.99 52.28 7.40
CA MET A 40 11.24 52.26 8.16
C MET A 40 11.89 50.88 8.00
N LYS A 41 13.12 50.85 7.48
CA LYS A 41 13.94 49.65 7.42
C LYS A 41 14.39 49.22 8.84
N ALA A 42 13.73 48.25 9.45
CA ALA A 42 14.25 47.59 10.63
C ALA A 42 15.54 46.81 10.29
N PRO A 43 16.57 46.83 11.15
CA PRO A 43 17.85 46.20 10.85
C PRO A 43 17.66 44.67 10.76
N ARG A 44 17.91 44.12 9.56
CA ARG A 44 17.82 42.69 9.21
C ARG A 44 18.58 41.74 10.16
N ARG A 45 19.50 42.26 10.98
CA ARG A 45 20.33 41.46 11.92
C ARG A 45 19.58 41.03 13.17
N ILE A 46 18.57 41.78 13.61
CA ILE A 46 17.79 41.37 14.82
C ILE A 46 16.76 40.30 14.48
N ALA A 47 16.16 40.33 13.29
CA ALA A 47 15.21 39.34 12.83
C ALA A 47 15.86 37.93 12.68
N LEU A 48 17.11 37.89 12.20
CA LEU A 48 17.83 36.60 12.08
C LEU A 48 18.24 35.99 13.42
N ALA A 49 18.58 36.81 14.42
CA ALA A 49 18.94 36.34 15.75
C ALA A 49 17.74 35.79 16.52
N VAL A 50 16.56 36.39 16.37
CA VAL A 50 15.32 35.91 17.01
C VAL A 50 14.83 34.63 16.34
N ALA A 51 14.95 34.48 15.02
CA ALA A 51 14.59 33.25 14.32
C ALA A 51 15.54 32.08 14.69
N ALA A 52 16.82 32.36 14.86
CA ALA A 52 17.79 31.33 15.30
C ALA A 52 17.57 30.92 16.78
N ALA A 53 17.17 31.84 17.66
CA ALA A 53 16.88 31.55 19.06
C ALA A 53 15.57 30.78 19.23
N LEU A 54 14.56 31.03 18.41
CA LEU A 54 13.28 30.29 18.40
C LEU A 54 13.44 28.89 17.82
N GLY A 55 14.38 28.69 16.88
CA GLY A 55 14.68 27.36 16.34
C GLY A 55 15.37 26.42 17.35
N LEU A 56 16.08 27.00 18.34
CA LEU A 56 16.75 26.24 19.43
C LEU A 56 15.80 25.88 20.58
N LEU A 57 14.61 26.45 20.62
CA LEU A 57 13.57 26.21 21.63
C LEU A 57 12.43 25.31 21.10
N ALA A 58 12.54 24.78 19.89
CA ALA A 58 11.61 23.75 19.46
C ALA A 58 11.68 22.59 20.46
N PRO A 59 10.58 22.23 21.14
CA PRO A 59 10.60 21.09 22.01
C PRO A 59 11.05 19.89 21.16
N LEU A 60 12.13 19.24 21.58
CA LEU A 60 12.45 17.90 21.05
C LEU A 60 11.18 17.09 21.26
N ALA A 61 10.55 16.70 20.16
CA ALA A 61 9.44 15.76 20.23
C ALA A 61 9.91 14.61 21.14
N PRO A 62 9.14 14.22 22.16
CA PRO A 62 9.55 13.10 22.99
C PRO A 62 9.83 11.94 22.06
N ALA A 63 11.04 11.36 22.18
CA ALA A 63 11.36 10.16 21.43
C ALA A 63 10.26 9.14 21.75
N GLU A 64 9.64 8.60 20.71
CA GLU A 64 8.64 7.55 20.92
C GLU A 64 9.27 6.46 21.80
N PRO A 65 8.60 6.03 22.86
CA PRO A 65 9.13 4.98 23.70
C PRO A 65 9.37 3.75 22.79
N PRO A 66 10.51 3.04 22.98
CA PRO A 66 10.79 1.86 22.19
C PRO A 66 9.59 0.90 22.25
N LEU A 67 9.15 0.42 21.10
CA LEU A 67 8.01 -0.50 21.00
C LEU A 67 8.23 -1.68 21.94
N GLN A 68 7.36 -1.80 22.94
CA GLN A 68 7.45 -2.91 23.89
C GLN A 68 7.17 -4.24 23.16
N PRO A 69 7.94 -5.31 23.42
CA PRO A 69 7.61 -6.63 22.92
C PRO A 69 6.21 -7.04 23.35
N LEU A 70 5.47 -7.68 22.45
CA LEU A 70 4.16 -8.25 22.80
C LEU A 70 4.35 -9.38 23.82
N ASP A 71 3.33 -9.65 24.62
CA ASP A 71 3.39 -10.75 25.61
C ASP A 71 3.67 -12.09 24.96
N LEU A 72 3.15 -12.31 23.75
CA LEU A 72 3.40 -13.52 22.96
C LEU A 72 4.88 -13.69 22.53
N ASP A 73 5.68 -12.62 22.54
CA ASP A 73 7.11 -12.64 22.21
C ASP A 73 8.00 -12.81 23.46
N ARG A 74 7.38 -13.05 24.62
CA ARG A 74 8.09 -13.23 25.91
C ARG A 74 7.92 -14.64 26.48
N GLY A 75 8.76 -14.96 27.43
CA GLY A 75 8.66 -16.22 28.17
C GLY A 75 8.69 -17.48 27.29
N THR A 76 7.95 -18.49 27.67
CA THR A 76 7.90 -19.78 26.96
C THR A 76 7.28 -19.64 25.57
N SER A 77 6.27 -18.79 25.38
CA SER A 77 5.66 -18.55 24.06
C SER A 77 6.67 -17.92 23.12
N GLY A 78 7.38 -16.87 23.55
CA GLY A 78 8.42 -16.23 22.74
C GLY A 78 9.57 -17.18 22.38
N LEU A 79 10.03 -18.00 23.35
CA LEU A 79 11.03 -19.03 23.07
C LEU A 79 10.54 -20.04 22.04
N THR A 80 9.31 -20.52 22.17
CA THR A 80 8.72 -21.51 21.24
C THR A 80 8.60 -20.91 19.83
N LEU A 81 8.13 -19.67 19.71
CA LEU A 81 8.07 -18.97 18.42
C LEU A 81 9.45 -18.76 17.78
N ALA A 82 10.46 -18.47 18.60
CA ALA A 82 11.84 -18.37 18.12
C ALA A 82 12.38 -19.72 17.64
N LEU A 83 12.12 -20.80 18.38
CA LEU A 83 12.53 -22.16 18.00
C LEU A 83 11.85 -22.64 16.70
N ARG A 84 10.60 -22.25 16.42
CA ARG A 84 9.94 -22.53 15.13
C ARG A 84 10.68 -21.97 13.93
N LYS A 85 11.44 -20.89 14.09
CA LYS A 85 12.23 -20.27 13.02
C LYS A 85 13.57 -20.99 12.78
N VAL A 86 14.04 -21.77 13.74
CA VAL A 86 15.31 -22.48 13.62
C VAL A 86 15.21 -23.55 12.52
N GLY A 87 16.11 -23.49 11.56
CA GLY A 87 16.12 -24.41 10.41
C GLY A 87 15.16 -24.07 9.28
N VAL A 88 14.33 -23.03 9.40
CA VAL A 88 13.45 -22.58 8.33
C VAL A 88 14.13 -21.48 7.54
N SER A 89 14.53 -21.79 6.30
CA SER A 89 15.18 -20.82 5.38
C SER A 89 14.23 -20.23 4.34
N SER A 90 13.00 -20.74 4.28
CA SER A 90 11.98 -20.31 3.31
C SER A 90 11.55 -18.86 3.53
N ARG A 91 11.30 -18.15 2.42
CA ARG A 91 10.87 -16.76 2.41
C ARG A 91 9.64 -16.58 1.55
N VAL A 92 8.66 -15.84 2.05
CA VAL A 92 7.43 -15.52 1.33
C VAL A 92 7.26 -14.02 1.26
N LEU A 93 7.08 -13.50 0.07
CA LEU A 93 6.72 -12.10 -0.19
C LEU A 93 5.27 -12.03 -0.63
N TYR A 94 4.47 -11.22 0.04
CA TYR A 94 3.13 -10.88 -0.41
C TYR A 94 3.14 -9.48 -1.03
N VAL A 95 2.62 -9.34 -2.25
CA VAL A 95 2.56 -8.08 -3.00
C VAL A 95 1.12 -7.67 -3.14
N THR A 96 0.77 -6.51 -2.58
CA THR A 96 -0.58 -5.95 -2.53
C THR A 96 -0.61 -4.50 -3.04
N ALA A 97 -1.81 -3.96 -3.28
CA ALA A 97 -1.99 -2.60 -3.75
C ALA A 97 -1.99 -1.58 -2.60
N HIS A 98 -2.77 -1.86 -1.56
CA HIS A 98 -3.03 -0.93 -0.47
C HIS A 98 -2.76 -1.58 0.89
N PRO A 99 -2.56 -0.79 1.94
CA PRO A 99 -2.69 -1.26 3.32
C PRO A 99 -4.13 -1.76 3.57
N ASP A 100 -4.31 -3.00 3.99
CA ASP A 100 -5.56 -3.73 4.23
C ASP A 100 -5.89 -4.87 3.23
N ASP A 101 -5.16 -4.98 2.16
CA ASP A 101 -5.33 -6.06 1.17
C ASP A 101 -4.76 -7.40 1.66
N GLU A 102 -3.91 -7.37 2.69
CA GLU A 102 -3.22 -8.56 3.17
C GLU A 102 -4.16 -9.52 3.93
N MET A 103 -3.93 -10.80 3.72
CA MET A 103 -4.56 -11.86 4.51
C MET A 103 -3.79 -12.09 5.81
N ASN A 104 -4.10 -11.32 6.87
CA ASN A 104 -3.35 -11.33 8.13
C ASN A 104 -3.24 -12.73 8.76
N GLY A 105 -4.32 -13.54 8.71
CA GLY A 105 -4.27 -14.91 9.21
C GLY A 105 -3.25 -15.78 8.47
N VAL A 106 -3.04 -15.55 7.17
CA VAL A 106 -2.03 -16.25 6.37
C VAL A 106 -0.63 -15.79 6.77
N LEU A 107 -0.42 -14.46 6.89
CA LEU A 107 0.87 -13.91 7.32
C LEU A 107 1.28 -14.44 8.69
N VAL A 108 0.36 -14.40 9.66
CA VAL A 108 0.58 -14.92 11.02
C VAL A 108 0.94 -16.41 10.99
N ARG A 109 0.17 -17.22 10.22
CA ARG A 109 0.44 -18.65 10.13
C ARG A 109 1.80 -18.94 9.53
N LEU A 110 2.18 -18.25 8.47
CA LEU A 110 3.48 -18.43 7.83
C LEU A 110 4.62 -18.00 8.75
N SER A 111 4.54 -16.80 9.32
CA SER A 111 5.62 -16.23 10.12
C SER A 111 5.74 -16.86 11.51
N ARG A 112 4.67 -16.83 12.31
CA ARG A 112 4.68 -17.28 13.69
C ARG A 112 4.38 -18.77 13.83
N GLY A 113 3.50 -19.30 12.96
CA GLY A 113 3.13 -20.70 12.96
C GLY A 113 4.22 -21.61 12.40
N LEU A 114 4.71 -21.29 11.21
CA LEU A 114 5.65 -22.11 10.46
C LEU A 114 7.09 -21.59 10.50
N GLY A 115 7.35 -20.44 11.12
CA GLY A 115 8.68 -19.87 11.23
C GLY A 115 9.24 -19.30 9.91
N VAL A 116 8.41 -19.18 8.88
CA VAL A 116 8.79 -18.67 7.56
C VAL A 116 9.08 -17.18 7.67
N ARG A 117 10.18 -16.70 7.06
CA ARG A 117 10.42 -15.27 6.93
C ARG A 117 9.45 -14.68 5.92
N THR A 118 8.56 -13.82 6.39
CA THR A 118 7.50 -13.21 5.57
C THR A 118 7.72 -11.73 5.41
N ALA A 119 7.35 -11.20 4.25
CA ALA A 119 7.30 -9.77 3.98
C ALA A 119 6.02 -9.42 3.23
N LEU A 120 5.53 -8.20 3.47
CA LEU A 120 4.48 -7.54 2.71
C LEU A 120 5.09 -6.38 1.92
N LEU A 121 4.77 -6.28 0.65
CA LEU A 121 5.00 -5.11 -0.17
C LEU A 121 3.65 -4.52 -0.56
N THR A 122 3.32 -3.35 -0.04
CA THR A 122 2.20 -2.55 -0.54
C THR A 122 2.73 -1.54 -1.57
N VAL A 123 2.13 -1.52 -2.75
CA VAL A 123 2.61 -0.68 -3.85
C VAL A 123 2.32 0.79 -3.59
N THR A 124 1.21 1.09 -2.89
CA THR A 124 0.83 2.44 -2.40
C THR A 124 0.81 2.46 -0.87
N ARG A 125 0.58 3.63 -0.31
CA ARG A 125 0.30 3.80 1.14
C ARG A 125 -1.18 4.03 1.44
N GLY A 126 -2.06 3.92 0.43
CA GLY A 126 -3.49 4.11 0.56
C GLY A 126 -3.91 5.56 0.75
N GLU A 127 -3.17 6.50 0.19
CA GLU A 127 -3.30 7.95 0.38
C GLU A 127 -4.66 8.49 -0.08
N GLY A 128 -5.19 7.96 -1.19
CA GLY A 128 -6.51 8.31 -1.74
C GLY A 128 -7.62 7.37 -1.31
N GLY A 129 -7.34 6.47 -0.37
CA GLY A 129 -8.28 5.48 0.13
C GLY A 129 -9.36 6.08 1.01
N GLN A 130 -10.29 5.22 1.41
CA GLN A 130 -11.37 5.59 2.32
C GLN A 130 -10.83 5.74 3.75
N ASN A 131 -11.20 6.84 4.42
CA ASN A 131 -10.99 7.05 5.83
C ASN A 131 -12.35 7.17 6.52
N ALA A 132 -12.75 6.13 7.26
CA ALA A 132 -14.01 6.11 8.00
C ALA A 132 -13.87 6.65 9.43
N ILE A 133 -12.66 6.93 9.89
CA ILE A 133 -12.34 7.26 11.28
C ILE A 133 -12.09 8.76 11.46
N GLY A 134 -11.40 9.39 10.51
CA GLY A 134 -10.95 10.77 10.63
C GLY A 134 -11.02 11.55 9.32
N PRO A 135 -10.67 12.82 9.34
CA PRO A 135 -10.70 13.70 8.17
C PRO A 135 -9.44 13.63 7.30
N GLU A 136 -8.43 12.85 7.70
CA GLU A 136 -7.14 12.79 7.03
C GLU A 136 -7.29 12.20 5.64
N LEU A 137 -6.68 12.85 4.66
CA LEU A 137 -6.59 12.44 3.27
C LEU A 137 -5.17 12.63 2.76
N PHE A 138 -4.85 12.02 1.64
CA PHE A 138 -3.59 12.15 0.93
C PHE A 138 -2.38 11.79 1.82
N ASP A 139 -1.36 12.62 1.85
CA ASP A 139 -0.12 12.33 2.58
C ASP A 139 -0.35 12.05 4.06
N ALA A 140 -1.28 12.78 4.69
CA ALA A 140 -1.62 12.56 6.11
C ALA A 140 -2.22 11.17 6.33
N LEU A 141 -3.13 10.73 5.45
CA LEU A 141 -3.70 9.38 5.51
C LEU A 141 -2.62 8.32 5.23
N GLY A 142 -1.73 8.55 4.25
CA GLY A 142 -0.62 7.66 3.95
C GLY A 142 0.33 7.46 5.13
N VAL A 143 0.60 8.52 5.92
CA VAL A 143 1.40 8.43 7.15
C VAL A 143 0.68 7.58 8.20
N LEU A 144 -0.62 7.82 8.43
CA LEU A 144 -1.43 7.05 9.39
C LEU A 144 -1.45 5.56 9.01
N ARG A 145 -1.81 5.24 7.77
CA ARG A 145 -1.89 3.85 7.29
C ARG A 145 -0.53 3.14 7.27
N THR A 146 0.55 3.88 7.07
CA THR A 146 1.90 3.36 7.28
C THR A 146 2.12 2.93 8.73
N GLY A 147 1.74 3.81 9.69
CA GLY A 147 1.83 3.51 11.12
C GLY A 147 0.98 2.32 11.53
N GLU A 148 -0.23 2.20 11.00
CA GLU A 148 -1.14 1.06 11.22
C GLU A 148 -0.51 -0.26 10.73
N LEU A 149 0.01 -0.32 9.50
CA LEU A 149 0.69 -1.52 9.02
C LEU A 149 1.90 -1.91 9.87
N MET A 150 2.71 -0.94 10.26
CA MET A 150 3.85 -1.21 11.14
C MET A 150 3.39 -1.75 12.51
N ALA A 151 2.24 -1.30 13.03
CA ALA A 151 1.65 -1.83 14.25
C ALA A 151 1.11 -3.26 14.05
N ILE A 152 0.43 -3.53 12.93
CA ILE A 152 -0.08 -4.85 12.54
C ILE A 152 1.07 -5.87 12.47
N HIS A 153 2.22 -5.50 11.88
CA HIS A 153 3.36 -6.41 11.73
C HIS A 153 4.06 -6.79 13.04
N ARG A 154 3.80 -6.08 14.13
CA ARG A 154 4.18 -6.56 15.46
C ARG A 154 3.43 -7.84 15.82
N HIS A 155 2.19 -7.99 15.38
CA HIS A 155 1.37 -9.17 15.63
C HIS A 155 1.64 -10.30 14.66
N ASP A 156 1.73 -10.02 13.38
CA ASP A 156 1.94 -11.05 12.36
C ASP A 156 3.41 -11.41 12.13
N GLY A 157 4.34 -10.52 12.49
CA GLY A 157 5.78 -10.75 12.38
C GLY A 157 6.33 -10.64 10.96
N ALA A 158 5.60 -10.03 10.02
CA ALA A 158 6.08 -9.75 8.67
C ALA A 158 6.94 -8.49 8.63
N GLU A 159 7.81 -8.41 7.62
CA GLU A 159 8.55 -7.20 7.27
C GLU A 159 7.72 -6.36 6.28
N GLN A 160 7.75 -5.01 6.40
CA GLN A 160 7.03 -4.13 5.50
C GLN A 160 7.96 -3.47 4.49
N TYR A 161 7.51 -3.48 3.23
CA TYR A 161 8.06 -2.70 2.12
C TYR A 161 6.96 -1.85 1.50
N PHE A 162 7.32 -0.66 1.01
CA PHE A 162 6.41 0.20 0.27
C PHE A 162 6.95 0.49 -1.12
N GLY A 163 6.07 0.48 -2.12
CA GLY A 163 6.34 1.02 -3.45
C GLY A 163 6.25 2.55 -3.44
N ARG A 164 6.51 3.14 -4.62
CA ARG A 164 6.41 4.58 -4.87
C ARG A 164 5.06 5.04 -5.41
N ALA A 165 4.21 4.09 -5.83
CA ALA A 165 2.94 4.45 -6.43
C ALA A 165 2.05 5.17 -5.40
N TYR A 166 1.26 6.09 -5.91
CA TYR A 166 0.34 6.92 -5.13
C TYR A 166 -1.09 6.44 -5.34
N GLU A 167 -1.83 6.24 -4.28
CA GLU A 167 -3.22 5.88 -4.34
C GLU A 167 -4.06 7.12 -4.66
N PHE A 168 -4.81 7.08 -5.76
CA PHE A 168 -5.55 8.23 -6.31
C PHE A 168 -7.07 8.04 -6.30
N GLY A 169 -7.58 7.04 -5.57
CA GLY A 169 -8.99 6.73 -5.48
C GLY A 169 -9.44 5.77 -6.58
N PHE A 170 -10.61 6.00 -7.14
CA PHE A 170 -11.19 5.11 -8.14
C PHE A 170 -10.44 5.16 -9.47
N SER A 171 -10.21 3.99 -10.07
CA SER A 171 -9.64 3.83 -11.41
C SER A 171 -10.61 3.07 -12.32
N PHE A 172 -10.75 3.53 -13.57
CA PHE A 172 -11.65 2.96 -14.55
C PHE A 172 -11.03 1.76 -15.30
N SER A 173 -9.70 1.69 -15.35
CA SER A 173 -9.01 0.59 -16.02
C SER A 173 -7.63 0.31 -15.42
N VAL A 174 -7.11 -0.89 -15.69
CA VAL A 174 -5.74 -1.24 -15.32
C VAL A 174 -4.73 -0.35 -16.05
N GLU A 175 -5.02 -0.03 -17.29
CA GLU A 175 -4.19 0.84 -18.14
C GLU A 175 -4.10 2.25 -17.56
N GLU A 176 -5.20 2.81 -17.07
CA GLU A 176 -5.21 4.09 -16.36
C GLU A 176 -4.33 4.01 -15.10
N THR A 177 -4.51 2.98 -14.30
CA THR A 177 -3.72 2.77 -13.09
C THR A 177 -2.24 2.73 -13.40
N LEU A 178 -1.84 1.91 -14.37
CA LEU A 178 -0.44 1.75 -14.77
C LEU A 178 0.16 3.04 -15.35
N ALA A 179 -0.63 3.81 -16.09
CA ALA A 179 -0.20 5.10 -16.62
C ALA A 179 0.06 6.13 -15.52
N LYS A 180 -0.86 6.22 -14.52
CA LYS A 180 -0.72 7.14 -13.39
C LYS A 180 0.40 6.76 -12.43
N TRP A 181 0.64 5.48 -12.21
CA TRP A 181 1.69 5.00 -11.31
C TRP A 181 3.10 5.02 -11.92
N GLY A 182 3.20 5.14 -13.25
CA GLY A 182 4.46 4.88 -13.96
C GLY A 182 4.75 3.36 -13.95
N ARG A 183 4.33 2.68 -15.04
CA ARG A 183 4.36 1.22 -15.12
C ARG A 183 5.74 0.62 -14.87
N GLU A 184 6.78 1.14 -15.54
CA GLU A 184 8.14 0.60 -15.44
C GLU A 184 8.79 0.94 -14.09
N GLU A 185 8.51 2.11 -13.54
CA GLU A 185 9.00 2.54 -12.24
C GLU A 185 8.43 1.66 -11.13
N THR A 186 7.12 1.43 -11.16
CA THR A 186 6.43 0.57 -10.17
C THR A 186 6.86 -0.89 -10.31
N LEU A 187 7.01 -1.40 -11.55
CA LEU A 187 7.58 -2.71 -11.79
C LEU A 187 9.00 -2.82 -11.22
N GLY A 188 9.81 -1.78 -11.44
CA GLY A 188 11.18 -1.68 -10.93
C GLY A 188 11.25 -1.76 -9.40
N ASP A 189 10.29 -1.16 -8.68
CA ASP A 189 10.21 -1.24 -7.23
C ASP A 189 9.90 -2.67 -6.77
N ILE A 190 8.93 -3.34 -7.39
CA ILE A 190 8.61 -4.74 -7.06
C ILE A 190 9.84 -5.64 -7.34
N VAL A 191 10.51 -5.47 -8.49
CA VAL A 191 11.73 -6.22 -8.83
C VAL A 191 12.82 -5.97 -7.80
N ARG A 192 13.01 -4.73 -7.34
CA ARG A 192 13.97 -4.37 -6.31
C ARG A 192 13.71 -5.13 -5.01
N VAL A 193 12.46 -5.16 -4.56
CA VAL A 193 12.09 -5.90 -3.35
C VAL A 193 12.30 -7.40 -3.54
N VAL A 194 11.92 -7.98 -4.68
CA VAL A 194 12.17 -9.40 -4.97
C VAL A 194 13.67 -9.72 -4.93
N ARG A 195 14.53 -8.88 -5.51
CA ARG A 195 15.99 -9.08 -5.51
C ARG A 195 16.62 -8.90 -4.13
N SER A 196 16.12 -7.99 -3.32
CA SER A 196 16.66 -7.73 -1.97
C SER A 196 16.16 -8.73 -0.94
N PHE A 197 14.86 -9.01 -0.90
CA PHE A 197 14.26 -9.95 0.04
C PHE A 197 14.52 -11.41 -0.35
N ARG A 198 14.60 -11.72 -1.66
CA ARG A 198 14.89 -13.03 -2.24
C ARG A 198 13.85 -14.10 -1.84
N PRO A 199 12.56 -13.91 -2.14
CA PRO A 199 11.52 -14.85 -1.75
C PRO A 199 11.61 -16.17 -2.53
N ASP A 200 11.28 -17.29 -1.88
CA ASP A 200 11.02 -18.57 -2.57
C ASP A 200 9.64 -18.56 -3.22
N VAL A 201 8.67 -17.93 -2.55
CA VAL A 201 7.28 -17.84 -3.00
C VAL A 201 6.82 -16.41 -2.96
N ILE A 202 6.11 -16.01 -4.02
CA ILE A 202 5.39 -14.74 -4.10
C ILE A 202 3.89 -15.02 -4.01
N LEU A 203 3.21 -14.29 -3.14
CA LEU A 203 1.76 -14.18 -3.11
C LEU A 203 1.37 -12.84 -3.73
N THR A 204 0.28 -12.77 -4.49
CA THR A 204 -0.20 -11.52 -5.07
C THR A 204 -1.71 -11.55 -5.29
N LEU A 205 -2.25 -10.43 -5.71
CA LEU A 205 -3.65 -10.22 -5.99
C LEU A 205 -4.04 -10.83 -7.35
N PRO A 206 -5.35 -11.06 -7.63
CA PRO A 206 -5.82 -11.54 -8.91
C PRO A 206 -5.46 -10.60 -10.06
N LEU A 207 -5.21 -11.18 -11.25
CA LEU A 207 -4.86 -10.42 -12.46
C LEU A 207 -6.09 -9.79 -13.14
N GLU A 208 -7.25 -10.37 -12.91
CA GLU A 208 -8.52 -10.06 -13.54
C GLU A 208 -9.67 -10.63 -12.72
N GLY A 209 -10.90 -10.24 -13.04
CA GLY A 209 -12.10 -10.70 -12.35
C GLY A 209 -12.68 -9.67 -11.39
N GLU A 210 -13.70 -10.08 -10.61
CA GLU A 210 -14.48 -9.17 -9.76
C GLU A 210 -13.80 -8.87 -8.40
N GLY A 211 -12.62 -9.40 -8.15
CA GLY A 211 -11.92 -9.28 -6.87
C GLY A 211 -11.08 -8.02 -6.74
N GLY A 212 -11.67 -6.95 -6.23
CA GLY A 212 -10.98 -5.69 -6.01
C GLY A 212 -10.88 -4.82 -7.27
N GLY A 213 -10.65 -3.52 -7.10
CA GLY A 213 -10.60 -2.56 -8.19
C GLY A 213 -9.39 -2.73 -9.13
N GLN A 214 -9.26 -1.80 -10.06
CA GLN A 214 -8.24 -1.83 -11.10
C GLN A 214 -6.81 -1.77 -10.54
N HIS A 215 -6.61 -1.13 -9.38
CA HIS A 215 -5.34 -1.12 -8.65
C HIS A 215 -4.88 -2.54 -8.29
N HIS A 216 -5.79 -3.37 -7.78
CA HIS A 216 -5.48 -4.76 -7.40
C HIS A 216 -5.05 -5.58 -8.61
N GLN A 217 -5.77 -5.46 -9.72
CA GLN A 217 -5.42 -6.16 -10.96
C GLN A 217 -4.10 -5.65 -11.55
N ALA A 218 -3.83 -4.35 -11.49
CA ALA A 218 -2.57 -3.76 -11.92
C ALA A 218 -1.39 -4.35 -11.12
N VAL A 219 -1.53 -4.45 -9.78
CA VAL A 219 -0.51 -5.08 -8.93
C VAL A 219 -0.34 -6.55 -9.24
N GLY A 220 -1.43 -7.29 -9.42
CA GLY A 220 -1.37 -8.70 -9.81
C GLY A 220 -0.57 -8.92 -11.09
N ARG A 221 -0.84 -8.09 -12.12
CA ARG A 221 -0.11 -8.12 -13.41
C ARG A 221 1.36 -7.75 -13.23
N LEU A 222 1.67 -6.68 -12.50
CA LEU A 222 3.05 -6.26 -12.23
C LEU A 222 3.84 -7.29 -11.41
N ALA A 223 3.23 -7.89 -10.38
CA ALA A 223 3.88 -8.92 -9.56
C ALA A 223 4.20 -10.18 -10.39
N ARG A 224 3.30 -10.57 -11.30
CA ARG A 224 3.56 -11.69 -12.23
C ARG A 224 4.68 -11.37 -13.23
N GLU A 225 4.77 -10.13 -13.69
CA GLU A 225 5.89 -9.70 -14.53
C GLU A 225 7.18 -9.63 -13.72
N ALA A 226 7.16 -9.07 -12.51
CA ALA A 226 8.30 -8.98 -11.61
C ALA A 226 8.87 -10.35 -11.24
N PHE A 227 8.01 -11.38 -11.08
CA PHE A 227 8.42 -12.75 -10.85
C PHE A 227 9.42 -13.26 -11.93
N ARG A 228 9.23 -12.85 -13.18
CA ARG A 228 10.14 -13.20 -14.30
C ARG A 228 11.27 -12.19 -14.43
N ALA A 229 10.97 -10.90 -14.35
CA ALA A 229 11.92 -9.82 -14.58
C ALA A 229 13.04 -9.80 -13.54
N ALA A 230 12.77 -10.18 -12.29
CA ALA A 230 13.76 -10.19 -11.21
C ALA A 230 14.91 -11.17 -11.48
N ALA A 231 14.68 -12.23 -12.24
CA ALA A 231 15.70 -13.21 -12.63
C ALA A 231 16.58 -12.74 -13.79
N LEU A 232 16.14 -11.75 -14.57
CA LEU A 232 16.82 -11.32 -15.79
C LEU A 232 17.80 -10.17 -15.49
N PRO A 233 19.11 -10.36 -15.73
CA PRO A 233 20.09 -9.27 -15.52
C PRO A 233 19.84 -8.05 -16.41
N SER A 234 19.25 -8.25 -17.58
CA SER A 234 18.94 -7.18 -18.55
C SER A 234 17.79 -6.27 -18.10
N ARG A 235 16.93 -6.74 -17.17
CA ARG A 235 15.87 -5.91 -16.61
C ARG A 235 16.40 -5.15 -15.40
N PHE A 236 16.22 -3.84 -15.40
CA PHE A 236 16.67 -2.94 -14.34
C PHE A 236 18.16 -3.12 -13.96
N PRO A 237 19.09 -2.97 -14.92
CA PRO A 237 20.53 -3.21 -14.71
C PRO A 237 21.13 -2.27 -13.66
N GLY A 238 20.60 -1.06 -13.46
CA GLY A 238 21.02 -0.15 -12.40
C GLY A 238 20.95 -0.77 -11.02
N GLN A 239 19.96 -1.63 -10.76
CA GLN A 239 19.84 -2.32 -9.47
C GLN A 239 21.02 -3.30 -9.23
N LEU A 240 21.59 -3.86 -10.27
CA LEU A 240 22.75 -4.75 -10.16
C LEU A 240 24.04 -3.93 -9.87
N GLN A 241 24.12 -2.73 -10.43
CA GLN A 241 25.23 -1.80 -10.13
C GLN A 241 25.19 -1.33 -8.65
N GLU A 242 24.01 -1.28 -8.04
CA GLU A 242 23.82 -1.03 -6.60
C GLU A 242 24.11 -2.27 -5.72
N GLY A 243 24.53 -3.38 -6.29
CA GLY A 243 24.90 -4.60 -5.57
C GLY A 243 23.79 -5.64 -5.41
N LEU A 244 22.58 -5.38 -5.92
CA LEU A 244 21.54 -6.41 -5.96
C LEU A 244 21.92 -7.50 -6.97
N ARG A 245 21.40 -8.71 -6.76
CA ARG A 245 21.63 -9.84 -7.66
C ARG A 245 20.31 -10.34 -8.25
N PRO A 246 20.30 -10.86 -9.49
CA PRO A 246 19.14 -11.52 -10.06
C PRO A 246 18.61 -12.58 -9.10
N TRP A 247 17.29 -12.68 -9.02
CA TRP A 247 16.64 -13.66 -8.16
C TRP A 247 15.43 -14.27 -8.86
N GLN A 248 15.36 -15.61 -8.89
CA GLN A 248 14.19 -16.35 -9.39
C GLN A 248 13.46 -16.96 -8.19
N ALA A 249 12.28 -16.43 -7.86
CA ALA A 249 11.36 -17.10 -6.96
C ALA A 249 10.87 -18.42 -7.59
N ARG A 250 10.57 -19.42 -6.78
CA ARG A 250 10.18 -20.76 -7.25
C ARG A 250 8.73 -20.83 -7.71
N LYS A 251 7.86 -20.08 -7.01
CA LYS A 251 6.41 -20.10 -7.26
C LYS A 251 5.81 -18.71 -7.05
N ILE A 252 4.73 -18.45 -7.79
CA ILE A 252 3.84 -17.32 -7.56
C ILE A 252 2.42 -17.84 -7.45
N TYR A 253 1.70 -17.39 -6.43
CA TYR A 253 0.30 -17.70 -6.20
C TYR A 253 -0.52 -16.42 -6.20
N GLN A 254 -1.75 -16.53 -6.69
CA GLN A 254 -2.73 -15.45 -6.67
C GLN A 254 -3.77 -15.78 -5.60
N GLY A 255 -4.11 -14.80 -4.78
CA GLY A 255 -5.13 -14.92 -3.76
C GLY A 255 -6.17 -13.83 -3.89
N GLY A 256 -7.41 -14.12 -3.52
CA GLY A 256 -8.47 -13.12 -3.45
C GLY A 256 -8.32 -12.21 -2.23
N VAL A 257 -8.65 -10.93 -2.37
CA VAL A 257 -8.86 -10.01 -1.25
C VAL A 257 -10.21 -10.36 -0.62
N GLY A 258 -10.21 -10.60 0.70
CA GLY A 258 -11.45 -10.86 1.44
C GLY A 258 -12.31 -12.04 0.95
N GLY A 259 -11.74 -12.96 0.18
CA GLY A 259 -12.48 -14.09 -0.41
C GLY A 259 -13.20 -13.76 -1.71
N TYR A 260 -12.99 -12.60 -2.28
CA TYR A 260 -13.56 -12.22 -3.57
C TYR A 260 -12.74 -12.77 -4.75
N GLY A 261 -13.46 -13.27 -5.74
CA GLY A 261 -12.92 -13.71 -7.01
C GLY A 261 -12.47 -15.18 -7.04
N THR A 262 -12.77 -15.85 -8.12
CA THR A 262 -12.26 -17.18 -8.46
C THR A 262 -10.96 -17.01 -9.25
N VAL A 263 -9.87 -17.56 -8.73
CA VAL A 263 -8.61 -17.63 -9.47
C VAL A 263 -8.56 -18.97 -10.19
N PRO A 264 -8.36 -19.01 -11.51
CA PRO A 264 -8.25 -20.27 -12.24
C PRO A 264 -7.05 -21.08 -11.75
N GLY A 265 -7.22 -22.39 -11.65
CA GLY A 265 -6.15 -23.32 -11.27
C GLY A 265 -6.49 -24.19 -10.08
N THR A 266 -5.51 -25.00 -9.65
CA THR A 266 -5.65 -25.83 -8.45
C THR A 266 -5.48 -24.97 -7.19
N PRO A 267 -6.46 -24.87 -6.30
CA PRO A 267 -6.35 -24.05 -5.12
C PRO A 267 -5.33 -24.63 -4.14
N VAL A 268 -4.54 -23.73 -3.54
CA VAL A 268 -3.67 -24.03 -2.40
C VAL A 268 -4.31 -23.42 -1.16
N HIS A 269 -4.61 -24.25 -0.18
CA HIS A 269 -5.25 -23.83 1.04
C HIS A 269 -4.24 -23.64 2.17
N VAL A 270 -4.27 -22.47 2.80
CA VAL A 270 -3.54 -22.19 4.04
C VAL A 270 -4.55 -22.17 5.18
N PRO A 271 -4.61 -23.22 6.01
CA PRO A 271 -5.63 -23.34 7.08
C PRO A 271 -5.32 -22.35 8.21
N THR A 272 -6.02 -21.23 8.29
CA THR A 272 -5.85 -20.20 9.32
C THR A 272 -6.69 -20.43 10.57
N GLY A 273 -7.72 -21.29 10.47
CA GLY A 273 -8.58 -21.68 11.60
C GLY A 273 -7.98 -22.70 12.57
N VAL A 274 -6.74 -23.14 12.34
CA VAL A 274 -6.05 -24.09 13.23
C VAL A 274 -5.66 -23.40 14.54
N TYR A 275 -6.03 -24.00 15.67
CA TYR A 275 -5.69 -23.52 16.99
C TYR A 275 -4.23 -23.81 17.33
N ASP A 276 -3.55 -22.81 17.87
CA ASP A 276 -2.19 -22.96 18.40
C ASP A 276 -2.22 -22.98 19.93
N PRO A 277 -1.81 -24.10 20.56
CA PRO A 277 -1.91 -24.25 22.01
C PRO A 277 -0.93 -23.34 22.77
N ILE A 278 0.15 -22.89 22.14
CA ILE A 278 1.13 -21.98 22.75
C ILE A 278 0.56 -20.56 22.83
N LEU A 279 -0.17 -20.15 21.79
CA LEU A 279 -0.75 -18.80 21.71
C LEU A 279 -2.18 -18.74 22.26
N GLY A 280 -2.83 -19.90 22.49
CA GLY A 280 -4.19 -19.98 23.01
C GLY A 280 -5.27 -19.47 22.04
N MET A 281 -4.98 -19.43 20.73
CA MET A 281 -5.89 -18.92 19.70
C MET A 281 -5.59 -19.52 18.33
N THR A 282 -6.50 -19.30 17.38
CA THR A 282 -6.25 -19.65 15.97
C THR A 282 -5.41 -18.55 15.30
N TRP A 283 -4.77 -18.92 14.18
CA TRP A 283 -4.01 -17.96 13.37
C TRP A 283 -4.90 -16.84 12.84
N GLN A 284 -6.15 -17.16 12.49
CA GLN A 284 -7.13 -16.16 12.08
C GLN A 284 -7.47 -15.19 13.22
N GLN A 285 -7.68 -15.70 14.43
CA GLN A 285 -7.95 -14.84 15.60
C GLN A 285 -6.77 -13.92 15.92
N LEU A 286 -5.53 -14.43 15.82
CA LEU A 286 -4.34 -13.59 16.04
C LEU A 286 -4.22 -12.53 14.96
N GLY A 287 -4.45 -12.86 13.67
CA GLY A 287 -4.46 -11.91 12.59
C GLY A 287 -5.54 -10.83 12.74
N SER A 288 -6.74 -11.22 13.20
CA SER A 288 -7.83 -10.27 13.44
C SER A 288 -7.60 -9.34 14.64
N ARG A 289 -6.78 -9.73 15.61
CA ARG A 289 -6.40 -8.84 16.73
C ARG A 289 -5.45 -7.73 16.32
N ALA A 290 -4.80 -7.87 15.19
CA ALA A 290 -3.88 -6.88 14.66
C ALA A 290 -4.59 -5.71 13.94
N ARG A 291 -5.86 -5.86 13.60
CA ARG A 291 -6.69 -4.86 12.91
C ARG A 291 -7.56 -4.04 13.81
#